data_83240dbf9f5948fe06569e168c575b8f
#
_entry.id   83240dbf9f5948fe06569e168c575b8f
#
_cell.length_a   1.000
_cell.length_b   1.000
_cell.length_c   1.000
_cell.angle_alpha   90.00
_cell.angle_beta   90.00
_cell.angle_gamma   90.00
#
_symmetry.space_group_name_H-M   'P 1'
#
loop_
_entity.id
_entity.type
_entity.pdbx_description
1 polymer ?
#
loop_
_entity_poly.entity_id
_entity_poly.type
_entity_poly.pdbx_seq_one_letter_code
_entity_poly.pdbx_strand_id
1 'polypeptide(L)'
;TNLNLASNKNRIVKLTNPLFIGGDSIRRVQPDGGGQTGSTLQIFKEGRPLGQFFTLKYAGKDANGVSQYYDKNNNLTTTPLNGVDYHYVGDAQPKLLLGWGNTFTYKKFDLSVFFRGVFGNKIFNATRADLSYVVTAGQTNISPYATDDKRTDARNNLFSSRYVEDGSYLRLKTVSLGYNVNSRLLNKVKIRSLRAY
;
A
#
# COMPACT_ATOMS: atom_id res chain seq x y z
N THR A 1 -9.54 -6.28 -28.14
CA THR A 1 -8.62 -6.43 -26.99
C THR A 1 -7.68 -5.25 -26.96
N ASN A 2 -7.52 -4.63 -25.82
CA ASN A 2 -6.57 -3.58 -25.55
C ASN A 2 -5.78 -3.94 -24.27
N LEU A 3 -4.45 -4.03 -24.40
CA LEU A 3 -3.53 -4.32 -23.29
C LEU A 3 -2.56 -3.17 -23.12
N ASN A 4 -2.50 -2.63 -21.92
CA ASN A 4 -1.54 -1.60 -21.52
C ASN A 4 -0.71 -2.10 -20.35
N LEU A 5 0.61 -2.08 -20.51
CA LEU A 5 1.60 -2.41 -19.48
C LEU A 5 2.51 -1.21 -19.28
N ALA A 6 2.70 -0.79 -18.05
CA ALA A 6 3.61 0.30 -17.72
C ALA A 6 4.50 -0.09 -16.54
N SER A 7 5.78 0.21 -16.65
CA SER A 7 6.77 0.11 -15.57
C SER A 7 7.49 1.43 -15.44
N ASN A 8 7.60 1.93 -14.22
CA ASN A 8 8.31 3.17 -13.93
C ASN A 8 9.42 2.91 -12.91
N LYS A 9 10.62 3.43 -13.19
CA LYS A 9 11.74 3.46 -12.26
C LYS A 9 12.19 4.90 -12.08
N ASN A 10 12.23 5.36 -10.86
CA ASN A 10 12.73 6.68 -10.52
C ASN A 10 13.94 6.56 -9.57
N ARG A 11 14.72 7.61 -9.51
CA ARG A 11 15.87 7.72 -8.60
C ARG A 11 16.09 9.17 -8.24
N ILE A 12 16.29 9.46 -6.98
CA ILE A 12 16.72 10.77 -6.52
C ILE A 12 18.19 10.95 -6.92
N VAL A 13 18.45 11.93 -7.74
CA VAL A 13 19.82 12.21 -8.23
C VAL A 13 20.58 12.99 -7.17
N LYS A 14 19.98 14.07 -6.65
CA LYS A 14 20.61 14.95 -5.66
C LYS A 14 19.55 15.63 -4.79
N LEU A 15 19.82 15.75 -3.52
CA LEU A 15 18.98 16.45 -2.52
C LEU A 15 19.59 17.80 -2.09
N THR A 16 20.87 17.98 -2.33
CA THR A 16 21.62 19.17 -1.91
C THR A 16 21.93 20.09 -3.09
N ASN A 17 22.03 21.38 -2.83
CA ASN A 17 22.51 22.37 -3.77
C ASN A 17 23.34 23.43 -3.00
N PRO A 18 23.97 24.42 -3.68
CA PRO A 18 24.77 25.44 -2.99
C PRO A 18 24.06 26.26 -1.90
N LEU A 19 22.72 26.34 -1.99
CA LEU A 19 21.88 27.07 -1.03
C LEU A 19 21.33 26.18 0.08
N PHE A 20 21.36 24.85 -0.10
CA PHE A 20 20.87 23.87 0.85
C PHE A 20 21.90 22.76 1.03
N ILE A 21 22.71 22.89 2.08
CA ILE A 21 23.76 21.94 2.46
C ILE A 21 23.20 20.92 3.47
N GLY A 22 22.00 20.37 3.19
CA GLY A 22 21.44 19.28 3.97
C GLY A 22 22.21 17.98 3.73
N GLY A 23 21.97 16.96 4.55
CA GLY A 23 22.54 15.62 4.34
C GLY A 23 22.05 14.93 3.06
N ASP A 24 22.65 13.81 2.74
CA ASP A 24 22.31 12.96 1.58
C ASP A 24 20.93 12.28 1.71
N SER A 25 20.25 12.48 2.82
CA SER A 25 18.97 11.85 3.12
C SER A 25 18.05 12.72 3.97
N ILE A 26 16.75 12.57 3.75
CA ILE A 26 15.68 13.24 4.50
C ILE A 26 14.69 12.18 4.92
N ARG A 27 14.45 12.03 6.22
CA ARG A 27 13.39 11.17 6.74
C ARG A 27 12.09 11.94 6.80
N ARG A 28 11.01 11.32 6.33
CA ARG A 28 9.69 11.93 6.20
C ARG A 28 8.59 10.93 6.55
N VAL A 29 7.35 11.46 6.52
CA VAL A 29 6.13 10.74 6.84
C VAL A 29 6.21 10.22 8.27
N GLN A 30 5.93 11.13 9.19
CA GLN A 30 5.59 10.77 10.57
C GLN A 30 4.12 10.35 10.56
N PRO A 31 3.82 9.08 10.82
CA PRO A 31 2.44 8.65 10.89
C PRO A 31 1.80 9.17 12.19
N ASP A 32 0.55 9.57 12.10
CA ASP A 32 -0.27 9.79 13.28
C ASP A 32 -0.66 8.44 13.89
N GLY A 33 -0.70 8.36 15.19
CA GLY A 33 -1.08 7.16 15.94
C GLY A 33 -0.48 7.13 17.33
N GLY A 34 -1.12 6.38 18.21
CA GLY A 34 -0.69 6.24 19.61
C GLY A 34 0.74 5.67 19.72
N GLY A 35 1.57 6.32 20.53
CA GLY A 35 2.94 5.84 20.84
C GLY A 35 3.98 6.08 19.73
N GLN A 36 3.67 6.84 18.68
CA GLN A 36 4.49 6.93 17.47
C GLN A 36 5.24 8.25 17.27
N THR A 37 5.21 9.12 18.27
CA THR A 37 5.88 10.43 18.23
C THR A 37 7.37 10.28 17.88
N GLY A 38 7.82 11.00 16.86
CA GLY A 38 9.20 10.97 16.40
C GLY A 38 9.58 9.82 15.48
N SER A 39 8.67 8.86 15.22
CA SER A 39 8.91 7.79 14.25
C SER A 39 8.72 8.28 12.83
N THR A 40 9.56 7.82 11.90
CA THR A 40 9.43 8.11 10.48
C THR A 40 9.30 6.82 9.70
N LEU A 41 8.52 6.85 8.59
CA LEU A 41 8.26 5.68 7.76
C LEU A 41 9.02 5.67 6.46
N GLN A 42 9.34 6.84 5.91
CA GLN A 42 9.95 6.96 4.60
C GLN A 42 11.26 7.73 4.67
N ILE A 43 12.14 7.40 3.73
CA ILE A 43 13.39 8.10 3.52
C ILE A 43 13.52 8.53 2.06
N PHE A 44 13.90 9.77 1.85
CA PHE A 44 14.42 10.25 0.57
C PHE A 44 15.93 10.25 0.67
N LYS A 45 16.59 9.45 -0.14
CA LYS A 45 18.05 9.32 -0.14
C LYS A 45 18.60 9.38 -1.55
N GLU A 46 19.69 10.08 -1.74
CA GLU A 46 20.40 10.14 -3.02
C GLU A 46 20.75 8.72 -3.51
N GLY A 47 20.58 8.49 -4.79
CA GLY A 47 20.77 7.17 -5.42
C GLY A 47 19.61 6.19 -5.24
N ARG A 48 18.58 6.54 -4.46
CA ARG A 48 17.44 5.67 -4.15
C ARG A 48 16.14 6.16 -4.81
N PRO A 49 15.16 5.26 -5.03
CA PRO A 49 13.84 5.67 -5.51
C PRO A 49 13.04 6.43 -4.45
N LEU A 50 12.07 7.23 -4.92
CA LEU A 50 11.07 7.86 -4.06
C LEU A 50 10.11 6.83 -3.47
N GLY A 51 9.65 7.08 -2.23
CA GLY A 51 8.61 6.26 -1.60
C GLY A 51 9.13 5.00 -0.93
N GLN A 52 10.42 4.92 -0.63
CA GLN A 52 10.97 3.80 0.12
C GLN A 52 10.57 3.85 1.59
N PHE A 53 10.00 2.76 2.08
CA PHE A 53 9.78 2.56 3.51
C PHE A 53 11.11 2.24 4.21
N PHE A 54 11.41 3.05 5.23
CA PHE A 54 12.62 2.93 6.04
C PHE A 54 12.24 3.05 7.50
N THR A 55 12.12 1.92 8.17
CA THR A 55 11.61 1.80 9.53
C THR A 55 12.16 0.53 10.21
N LEU A 56 11.73 0.24 11.43
CA LEU A 56 12.09 -0.99 12.13
C LEU A 56 11.68 -2.22 11.32
N LYS A 57 12.57 -3.20 11.24
CA LYS A 57 12.27 -4.49 10.59
C LYS A 57 11.81 -5.49 11.63
N TYR A 58 10.52 -5.83 11.57
CA TYR A 58 9.90 -6.80 12.47
C TYR A 58 10.39 -8.22 12.14
N ALA A 59 10.74 -8.98 13.18
CA ALA A 59 11.28 -10.33 13.09
C ALA A 59 10.35 -11.43 13.62
N GLY A 60 9.17 -11.06 14.08
CA GLY A 60 8.26 -12.00 14.75
C GLY A 60 8.20 -11.78 16.25
N LYS A 61 7.94 -12.84 17.00
CA LYS A 61 7.86 -12.83 18.47
C LYS A 61 8.89 -13.80 19.05
N ASP A 62 9.34 -13.51 20.26
CA ASP A 62 10.15 -14.45 21.05
C ASP A 62 9.29 -15.55 21.71
N ALA A 63 9.93 -16.45 22.47
CA ALA A 63 9.26 -17.53 23.18
C ALA A 63 8.26 -17.03 24.25
N ASN A 64 8.40 -15.80 24.71
CA ASN A 64 7.53 -15.16 25.68
C ASN A 64 6.36 -14.40 25.02
N GLY A 65 6.28 -14.39 23.68
CA GLY A 65 5.26 -13.68 22.93
C GLY A 65 5.53 -12.17 22.79
N VAL A 66 6.77 -11.72 22.99
CA VAL A 66 7.20 -10.34 22.86
C VAL A 66 7.74 -10.09 21.47
N SER A 67 7.32 -9.00 20.82
CA SER A 67 7.78 -8.63 19.49
C SER A 67 9.28 -8.40 19.41
N GLN A 68 9.91 -9.00 18.40
CA GLN A 68 11.32 -8.88 18.08
C GLN A 68 11.53 -8.10 16.78
N TYR A 69 12.65 -7.43 16.71
CA TYR A 69 13.07 -6.62 15.59
C TYR A 69 14.53 -6.91 15.26
N TYR A 70 14.97 -6.54 14.08
CA TYR A 70 16.40 -6.53 13.75
C TYR A 70 17.00 -5.19 14.13
N ASP A 71 18.14 -5.20 14.84
CA ASP A 71 18.97 -4.03 15.04
C ASP A 71 19.71 -3.63 13.76
N LYS A 72 20.46 -2.54 13.76
CA LYS A 72 21.28 -2.07 12.61
C LYS A 72 22.30 -3.09 12.11
N ASN A 73 22.68 -4.05 12.95
CA ASN A 73 23.66 -5.11 12.64
C ASN A 73 22.98 -6.43 12.25
N ASN A 74 21.64 -6.44 12.09
CA ASN A 74 20.79 -7.61 11.83
C ASN A 74 20.75 -8.64 12.99
N ASN A 75 21.04 -8.26 14.22
CA ASN A 75 20.79 -9.10 15.40
C ASN A 75 19.34 -8.92 15.89
N LEU A 76 18.80 -9.94 16.53
CA LEU A 76 17.47 -9.90 17.11
C LEU A 76 17.48 -9.08 18.42
N THR A 77 16.52 -8.19 18.57
CA THR A 77 16.32 -7.40 19.78
C THR A 77 14.83 -7.21 20.08
N THR A 78 14.48 -7.17 21.36
CA THR A 78 13.14 -6.78 21.83
C THR A 78 13.07 -5.28 22.17
N THR A 79 14.19 -4.57 22.14
CA THR A 79 14.32 -3.15 22.48
C THR A 79 15.03 -2.37 21.37
N PRO A 80 14.43 -2.28 20.16
CA PRO A 80 15.06 -1.60 19.03
C PRO A 80 15.17 -0.10 19.30
N LEU A 81 16.23 0.50 18.81
CA LEU A 81 16.47 1.94 18.93
C LEU A 81 15.78 2.68 17.76
N ASN A 82 14.79 3.50 18.12
CA ASN A 82 14.05 4.30 17.15
C ASN A 82 15.00 5.23 16.36
N GLY A 83 14.87 5.24 15.05
CA GLY A 83 15.70 6.04 14.17
C GLY A 83 17.12 5.49 13.93
N VAL A 84 17.57 4.47 14.66
CA VAL A 84 18.90 3.84 14.52
C VAL A 84 18.79 2.48 13.85
N ASP A 85 17.90 1.62 14.33
CA ASP A 85 17.73 0.24 13.86
C ASP A 85 16.73 0.15 12.68
N TYR A 86 16.79 1.14 11.79
CA TYR A 86 15.91 1.19 10.64
C TYR A 86 16.50 0.47 9.43
N HIS A 87 15.62 -0.23 8.72
CA HIS A 87 15.92 -0.99 7.51
C HIS A 87 15.02 -0.55 6.35
N TYR A 88 15.46 -0.77 5.13
CA TYR A 88 14.60 -0.67 3.95
C TYR A 88 13.65 -1.88 3.93
N VAL A 89 12.34 -1.62 4.04
CA VAL A 89 11.32 -2.68 4.19
C VAL A 89 10.33 -2.74 3.04
N GLY A 90 10.52 -1.93 2.03
CA GLY A 90 9.70 -1.96 0.83
C GLY A 90 9.69 -0.63 0.09
N ASP A 91 8.95 -0.60 -1.02
CA ASP A 91 8.78 0.55 -1.89
C ASP A 91 7.29 0.79 -2.13
N ALA A 92 6.84 2.04 -1.99
CA ALA A 92 5.46 2.42 -2.25
C ALA A 92 5.16 2.52 -3.76
N GLN A 93 6.19 2.63 -4.60
CA GLN A 93 6.01 2.73 -6.04
C GLN A 93 5.76 1.34 -6.66
N PRO A 94 4.74 1.19 -7.50
CA PRO A 94 4.50 -0.07 -8.20
C PRO A 94 5.58 -0.35 -9.24
N LYS A 95 5.96 -1.61 -9.35
CA LYS A 95 6.90 -2.10 -10.37
C LYS A 95 6.23 -2.33 -11.71
N LEU A 96 4.93 -2.67 -11.69
CA LEU A 96 4.14 -2.95 -12.88
C LEU A 96 2.71 -2.44 -12.71
N LEU A 97 2.23 -1.74 -13.73
CA LEU A 97 0.82 -1.37 -13.89
C LEU A 97 0.26 -2.12 -15.09
N LEU A 98 -0.93 -2.69 -14.93
CA LEU A 98 -1.66 -3.44 -15.96
C LEU A 98 -3.02 -2.78 -16.20
N GLY A 99 -3.36 -2.55 -17.46
CA GLY A 99 -4.71 -2.28 -17.93
C GLY A 99 -5.06 -3.25 -19.06
N TRP A 100 -6.09 -4.07 -18.86
CA TRP A 100 -6.55 -4.99 -19.89
C TRP A 100 -8.04 -4.83 -20.13
N GLY A 101 -8.38 -4.35 -21.33
CA GLY A 101 -9.75 -4.20 -21.82
C GLY A 101 -10.06 -5.19 -22.92
N ASN A 102 -11.24 -5.78 -22.85
CA ASN A 102 -11.73 -6.63 -23.92
C ASN A 102 -13.22 -6.35 -24.19
N THR A 103 -13.60 -6.35 -25.47
CA THR A 103 -14.99 -6.20 -25.89
C THR A 103 -15.34 -7.36 -26.81
N PHE A 104 -16.40 -8.04 -26.47
CA PHE A 104 -16.99 -9.14 -27.24
C PHE A 104 -18.32 -8.68 -27.79
N THR A 105 -18.54 -8.91 -29.06
CA THR A 105 -19.83 -8.63 -29.72
C THR A 105 -20.36 -9.92 -30.34
N TYR A 106 -21.57 -10.27 -29.96
CA TYR A 106 -22.26 -11.41 -30.55
C TYR A 106 -23.71 -11.05 -30.87
N LYS A 107 -24.03 -11.01 -32.16
CA LYS A 107 -25.35 -10.61 -32.68
C LYS A 107 -25.72 -9.21 -32.16
N LYS A 108 -26.66 -9.12 -31.21
CA LYS A 108 -27.16 -7.86 -30.62
C LYS A 108 -26.61 -7.60 -29.24
N PHE A 109 -25.80 -8.49 -28.72
CA PHE A 109 -25.16 -8.35 -27.41
C PHE A 109 -23.74 -7.85 -27.58
N ASP A 110 -23.33 -6.99 -26.70
CA ASP A 110 -21.92 -6.61 -26.49
C ASP A 110 -21.57 -6.70 -25.01
N LEU A 111 -20.45 -7.31 -24.74
CA LEU A 111 -19.87 -7.44 -23.40
C LEU A 111 -18.52 -6.73 -23.39
N SER A 112 -18.37 -5.74 -22.54
CA SER A 112 -17.08 -5.09 -22.27
C SER A 112 -16.62 -5.43 -20.87
N VAL A 113 -15.36 -5.84 -20.74
CA VAL A 113 -14.68 -6.08 -19.46
C VAL A 113 -13.39 -5.28 -19.40
N PHE A 114 -13.10 -4.72 -18.24
CA PHE A 114 -11.84 -4.02 -17.99
C PHE A 114 -11.23 -4.42 -16.67
N PHE A 115 -10.00 -4.91 -16.73
CA PHE A 115 -9.18 -5.23 -15.58
C PHE A 115 -8.09 -4.18 -15.36
N ARG A 116 -7.83 -3.89 -14.10
CA ARG A 116 -6.70 -3.07 -13.67
C ARG A 116 -5.87 -3.83 -12.66
N GLY A 117 -4.57 -3.90 -12.90
CA GLY A 117 -3.59 -4.47 -11.98
C GLY A 117 -2.55 -3.44 -11.55
N VAL A 118 -2.11 -3.56 -10.31
CA VAL A 118 -0.99 -2.82 -9.73
C VAL A 118 -0.16 -3.84 -8.96
N PHE A 119 1.15 -3.91 -9.23
CA PHE A 119 1.97 -4.98 -8.67
C PHE A 119 3.32 -4.47 -8.16
N GLY A 120 3.77 -5.09 -7.06
CA GLY A 120 5.11 -4.91 -6.50
C GLY A 120 5.30 -3.64 -5.68
N ASN A 121 4.22 -2.96 -5.32
CA ASN A 121 4.22 -1.88 -4.35
C ASN A 121 3.92 -2.39 -2.94
N LYS A 122 4.40 -1.66 -1.94
CA LYS A 122 4.02 -1.83 -0.54
C LYS A 122 3.14 -0.67 -0.09
N ILE A 123 2.30 -0.94 0.90
CA ILE A 123 1.45 0.08 1.56
C ILE A 123 1.65 -0.02 3.06
N PHE A 124 1.56 1.10 3.74
CA PHE A 124 1.52 1.13 5.20
C PHE A 124 0.07 1.11 5.67
N ASN A 125 -0.30 0.10 6.46
CA ASN A 125 -1.64 -0.03 7.03
C ASN A 125 -1.73 0.77 8.34
N ALA A 126 -1.99 2.06 8.21
CA ALA A 126 -2.11 2.99 9.34
C ALA A 126 -3.26 2.60 10.28
N THR A 127 -4.40 2.17 9.73
CA THR A 127 -5.55 1.74 10.52
C THR A 127 -5.21 0.53 11.41
N ARG A 128 -4.50 -0.46 10.85
CA ARG A 128 -4.06 -1.61 11.63
C ARG A 128 -3.05 -1.20 12.70
N ALA A 129 -2.13 -0.29 12.38
CA ALA A 129 -1.16 0.22 13.33
C ALA A 129 -1.84 0.95 14.50
N ASP A 130 -2.78 1.84 14.21
CA ASP A 130 -3.51 2.60 15.21
C ASP A 130 -4.37 1.69 16.11
N LEU A 131 -5.18 0.82 15.51
CA LEU A 131 -6.02 -0.13 16.24
C LEU A 131 -5.22 -1.23 17.01
N SER A 132 -3.91 -1.34 16.78
CA SER A 132 -3.05 -2.28 17.52
C SER A 132 -2.43 -1.67 18.79
N TYR A 133 -2.74 -0.41 19.11
CA TYR A 133 -2.17 0.27 20.28
C TYR A 133 -2.91 -0.10 21.57
N VAL A 134 -2.34 -1.02 22.34
CA VAL A 134 -2.97 -1.62 23.53
C VAL A 134 -3.18 -0.61 24.66
N VAL A 135 -2.37 0.44 24.74
CA VAL A 135 -2.45 1.45 25.83
C VAL A 135 -3.79 2.21 25.82
N THR A 136 -4.44 2.30 24.67
CA THR A 136 -5.77 2.93 24.54
C THR A 136 -6.93 1.97 24.77
N ALA A 137 -6.67 0.71 25.17
CA ALA A 137 -7.70 -0.25 25.49
C ALA A 137 -8.63 0.29 26.60
N GLY A 138 -9.94 0.19 26.39
CA GLY A 138 -10.94 0.73 27.30
C GLY A 138 -11.31 2.20 27.06
N GLN A 139 -10.51 2.96 26.29
CA GLN A 139 -10.83 4.33 25.87
C GLN A 139 -11.29 4.38 24.40
N THR A 140 -10.69 3.53 23.57
CA THR A 140 -11.00 3.42 22.15
C THR A 140 -11.15 1.95 21.76
N ASN A 141 -11.73 1.71 20.59
CA ASN A 141 -11.75 0.38 19.99
C ASN A 141 -10.32 -0.03 19.60
N ILE A 142 -9.93 -1.23 19.98
CA ILE A 142 -8.67 -1.86 19.59
C ILE A 142 -8.94 -3.11 18.73
N SER A 143 -8.00 -3.45 17.88
CA SER A 143 -8.03 -4.68 17.11
C SER A 143 -7.69 -5.89 18.00
N PRO A 144 -8.23 -7.09 17.72
CA PRO A 144 -7.74 -8.32 18.35
C PRO A 144 -6.21 -8.51 18.22
N TYR A 145 -5.61 -7.95 17.17
CA TYR A 145 -4.15 -7.97 16.98
C TYR A 145 -3.36 -7.13 17.99
N ALA A 146 -4.02 -6.24 18.74
CA ALA A 146 -3.37 -5.44 19.79
C ALA A 146 -2.83 -6.33 20.94
N THR A 147 -3.49 -7.45 21.21
CA THR A 147 -3.10 -8.41 22.26
C THR A 147 -2.11 -9.46 21.75
N ASP A 148 -1.75 -9.42 20.50
CA ASP A 148 -0.77 -10.34 19.91
C ASP A 148 0.63 -10.20 20.52
N ASP A 149 1.05 -8.99 20.90
CA ASP A 149 2.26 -8.73 21.66
C ASP A 149 1.92 -8.77 23.16
N LYS A 150 2.68 -9.50 23.94
CA LYS A 150 2.45 -9.62 25.39
C LYS A 150 2.83 -8.36 26.18
N ARG A 151 3.42 -7.36 25.53
CA ARG A 151 3.65 -6.06 26.16
C ARG A 151 2.35 -5.31 26.37
N THR A 152 2.29 -4.60 27.46
CA THR A 152 1.15 -3.74 27.83
C THR A 152 1.48 -2.24 27.74
N ASP A 153 2.71 -1.91 27.32
CA ASP A 153 3.18 -0.54 27.17
C ASP A 153 3.20 -0.10 25.68
N ALA A 154 3.56 1.15 25.43
CA ALA A 154 3.61 1.72 24.09
C ALA A 154 4.51 0.97 23.09
N ARG A 155 5.43 0.13 23.57
CA ARG A 155 6.34 -0.64 22.72
C ARG A 155 5.67 -1.81 22.01
N ASN A 156 4.43 -2.18 22.38
CA ASN A 156 3.68 -3.21 21.68
C ASN A 156 3.34 -2.80 20.24
N ASN A 157 3.34 -1.50 19.95
CA ASN A 157 2.92 -0.93 18.67
C ASN A 157 4.00 -0.09 17.99
N LEU A 158 5.26 -0.53 18.00
CA LEU A 158 6.31 0.17 17.29
C LEU A 158 6.09 0.11 15.78
N PHE A 159 6.19 1.25 15.11
CA PHE A 159 6.14 1.32 13.65
C PHE A 159 7.26 0.51 13.02
N SER A 160 6.85 -0.43 12.20
CA SER A 160 7.76 -1.40 11.65
C SER A 160 7.20 -2.04 10.38
N SER A 161 7.97 -2.92 9.77
CA SER A 161 7.51 -3.72 8.64
C SER A 161 6.31 -4.64 8.97
N ARG A 162 5.92 -4.77 10.26
CA ARG A 162 4.68 -5.46 10.68
C ARG A 162 3.43 -4.86 10.03
N TYR A 163 3.46 -3.56 9.74
CA TYR A 163 2.35 -2.80 9.16
C TYR A 163 2.58 -2.42 7.70
N VAL A 164 3.70 -2.84 7.12
CA VAL A 164 4.00 -2.65 5.70
C VAL A 164 3.57 -3.89 4.93
N GLU A 165 2.45 -3.77 4.23
CA GLU A 165 1.78 -4.89 3.57
C GLU A 165 2.01 -4.88 2.06
N ASP A 166 1.70 -5.98 1.38
CA ASP A 166 1.69 -6.02 -0.08
C ASP A 166 0.49 -5.24 -0.60
N GLY A 167 0.75 -4.23 -1.40
CA GLY A 167 -0.26 -3.39 -2.05
C GLY A 167 -0.67 -3.88 -3.44
N SER A 168 -0.17 -5.04 -3.88
CA SER A 168 -0.47 -5.59 -5.20
C SER A 168 -1.92 -6.03 -5.30
N TYR A 169 -2.54 -5.74 -6.43
CA TYR A 169 -3.90 -6.22 -6.70
C TYR A 169 -4.16 -6.37 -8.19
N LEU A 170 -5.12 -7.25 -8.51
CA LEU A 170 -5.79 -7.33 -9.80
C LEU A 170 -7.29 -7.14 -9.56
N ARG A 171 -7.89 -6.14 -10.22
CA ARG A 171 -9.30 -5.78 -10.03
C ARG A 171 -10.03 -5.82 -11.36
N LEU A 172 -11.20 -6.46 -11.38
CA LEU A 172 -12.21 -6.24 -12.40
C LEU A 172 -12.86 -4.87 -12.13
N LYS A 173 -12.53 -3.89 -12.97
CA LYS A 173 -12.96 -2.50 -12.75
C LYS A 173 -14.30 -2.20 -13.38
N THR A 174 -14.56 -2.78 -14.55
CA THR A 174 -15.80 -2.52 -15.29
C THR A 174 -16.24 -3.79 -15.97
N VAL A 175 -17.53 -4.09 -15.86
CA VAL A 175 -18.26 -5.04 -16.69
C VAL A 175 -19.49 -4.31 -17.20
N SER A 176 -19.70 -4.35 -18.51
CA SER A 176 -20.88 -3.77 -19.13
C SER A 176 -21.41 -4.77 -20.17
N LEU A 177 -22.68 -5.15 -20.02
CA LEU A 177 -23.40 -5.97 -20.96
C LEU A 177 -24.45 -5.10 -21.65
N GLY A 178 -24.30 -4.89 -22.95
CA GLY A 178 -25.23 -4.13 -23.75
C GLY A 178 -26.10 -5.04 -24.62
N TYR A 179 -27.33 -4.63 -24.86
CA TYR A 179 -28.25 -5.25 -25.82
C TYR A 179 -28.85 -4.20 -26.75
N ASN A 180 -28.66 -4.38 -28.04
CA ASN A 180 -29.26 -3.54 -29.07
C ASN A 180 -30.63 -4.11 -29.48
N VAL A 181 -31.70 -3.38 -29.16
CA VAL A 181 -33.05 -3.82 -29.44
C VAL A 181 -33.30 -3.86 -30.94
N ASN A 182 -34.12 -4.84 -31.38
CA ASN A 182 -34.40 -5.07 -32.80
C ASN A 182 -35.13 -3.88 -33.42
N SER A 183 -34.59 -3.32 -34.50
CA SER A 183 -35.18 -2.23 -35.26
C SER A 183 -36.64 -2.48 -35.71
N ARG A 184 -36.97 -3.75 -36.03
CA ARG A 184 -38.37 -4.11 -36.39
C ARG A 184 -39.37 -3.83 -35.27
N LEU A 185 -38.99 -4.04 -34.03
CA LEU A 185 -39.81 -3.72 -32.86
C LEU A 185 -39.90 -2.20 -32.61
N LEU A 186 -38.78 -1.51 -32.78
CA LEU A 186 -38.66 -0.07 -32.56
C LEU A 186 -39.40 0.76 -33.61
N ASN A 187 -39.45 0.30 -34.85
CA ASN A 187 -40.17 1.00 -35.94
C ASN A 187 -41.67 1.11 -35.68
N LYS A 188 -42.27 0.15 -34.92
CA LYS A 188 -43.67 0.21 -34.53
C LYS A 188 -43.98 1.39 -33.59
N VAL A 189 -42.99 1.82 -32.82
CA VAL A 189 -43.08 2.95 -31.86
C VAL A 189 -42.30 4.18 -32.31
N LYS A 190 -41.87 4.21 -33.60
CA LYS A 190 -41.12 5.33 -34.21
C LYS A 190 -39.80 5.69 -33.50
N ILE A 191 -39.18 4.70 -32.83
CA ILE A 191 -37.86 4.85 -32.19
C ILE A 191 -36.79 4.36 -33.17
N ARG A 192 -35.77 5.15 -33.40
CA ARG A 192 -34.69 4.86 -34.35
C ARG A 192 -33.72 3.80 -33.87
N SER A 193 -33.34 3.86 -32.60
CA SER A 193 -32.47 2.90 -31.95
C SER A 193 -32.67 2.92 -30.43
N LEU A 194 -32.56 1.77 -29.82
CA LEU A 194 -32.60 1.62 -28.35
C LEU A 194 -31.53 0.60 -27.95
N ARG A 195 -30.69 0.99 -27.03
CA ARG A 195 -29.71 0.10 -26.39
C ARG A 195 -29.92 0.13 -24.88
N ALA A 196 -30.02 -1.05 -24.30
CA ALA A 196 -29.99 -1.26 -22.85
C ALA A 196 -28.60 -1.72 -22.41
N TYR A 197 -28.14 -1.25 -21.28
CA TYR A 197 -26.87 -1.69 -20.68
C TYR A 197 -26.93 -1.56 -19.14
#